data_625ab6b858b4564618494480fe2add87
#
_entry.id   625ab6b858b4564618494480fe2add87
#
_cell.length_a   1.000
_cell.length_b   1.000
_cell.length_c   1.000
_cell.angle_alpha   90.00
_cell.angle_beta   90.00
_cell.angle_gamma   90.00
#
_symmetry.space_group_name_H-M   'P 1'
#
loop_
_entity.id
_entity.type
_entity.pdbx_description
1 polymer ?
#
loop_
_entity_poly.entity_id
_entity_poly.type
_entity_poly.pdbx_seq_one_letter_code
_entity_poly.pdbx_strand_id
1 'polypeptide(L)' 'MITADGFDSCLIGKDSKDRAIYDADAMIDTLVTRDDMDREEAEEYFWYNIDGAYMGEDTPIYVFLNYER' A
#
# COMPACT_ATOMS: atom_id res chain seq x y z
N MET A 1 -0.47 -12.52 10.11
CA MET A 1 -0.17 -11.42 9.16
C MET A 1 -1.46 -10.73 8.75
N ILE A 2 -1.49 -9.40 8.85
CA ILE A 2 -2.62 -8.60 8.40
C ILE A 2 -2.39 -8.20 6.95
N THR A 3 -3.39 -8.33 6.10
CA THR A 3 -3.29 -7.98 4.69
C THR A 3 -4.25 -6.84 4.33
N ALA A 4 -3.90 -6.08 3.30
CA ALA A 4 -4.76 -5.02 2.77
C ALA A 4 -5.72 -5.62 1.76
N ASP A 5 -7.01 -5.63 2.08
CA ASP A 5 -8.02 -6.23 1.25
C ASP A 5 -8.15 -5.50 -0.09
N GLY A 6 -8.19 -6.26 -1.17
CA GLY A 6 -8.29 -5.70 -2.52
C GLY A 6 -6.96 -5.30 -3.15
N PHE A 7 -5.83 -5.57 -2.50
CA PHE A 7 -4.51 -5.20 -3.02
C PHE A 7 -3.56 -6.40 -3.11
N ASP A 8 -4.10 -7.59 -3.31
CA ASP A 8 -3.29 -8.81 -3.35
C ASP A 8 -2.20 -8.77 -4.43
N SER A 9 -2.48 -8.12 -5.56
CA SER A 9 -1.50 -7.99 -6.63
C SER A 9 -0.34 -7.06 -6.28
N CYS A 10 -0.47 -6.28 -5.22
CA CYS A 10 0.56 -5.35 -4.77
C CYS A 10 1.43 -5.94 -3.64
N LEU A 11 1.07 -7.12 -3.13
CA LEU A 11 1.82 -7.79 -2.07
C LEU A 11 3.12 -8.33 -2.66
N ILE A 12 4.26 -7.92 -2.10
CA ILE A 12 5.57 -8.32 -2.62
C ILE A 12 6.35 -9.22 -1.67
N GLY A 13 5.86 -9.41 -0.46
CA GLY A 13 6.55 -10.29 0.48
C GLY A 13 6.14 -10.02 1.92
N LYS A 14 6.97 -10.48 2.85
CA LYS A 14 6.77 -10.22 4.27
C LYS A 14 8.13 -9.98 4.93
N ASP A 15 8.11 -9.30 6.06
CA ASP A 15 9.34 -9.10 6.83
C ASP A 15 9.56 -10.24 7.83
N SER A 16 10.64 -10.15 8.59
CA SER A 16 11.00 -11.18 9.56
C SER A 16 10.04 -11.29 10.74
N LYS A 17 9.15 -10.32 10.90
CA LYS A 17 8.12 -10.32 11.94
C LYS A 17 6.75 -10.71 11.40
N ASP A 18 6.71 -11.29 10.22
CA ASP A 18 5.49 -11.74 9.54
C ASP A 18 4.52 -10.60 9.21
N ARG A 19 5.07 -9.40 8.92
CA ARG A 19 4.25 -8.29 8.43
C ARG A 19 4.24 -8.28 6.92
N ALA A 20 3.07 -8.09 6.32
CA ALA A 20 2.93 -8.01 4.87
C ALA A 20 3.66 -6.76 4.35
N ILE A 21 4.36 -6.90 3.23
CA ILE A 21 5.05 -5.79 2.57
C ILE A 21 4.38 -5.55 1.22
N TYR A 22 3.93 -4.32 1.00
CA TYR A 22 3.24 -3.94 -0.22
C TYR A 22 4.06 -2.91 -1.02
N ASP A 23 3.94 -3.02 -2.34
CA ASP A 23 4.46 -2.01 -3.26
C ASP A 23 3.49 -0.83 -3.26
N ALA A 24 3.88 0.27 -2.62
CA ALA A 24 3.02 1.45 -2.48
C ALA A 24 2.71 2.09 -3.83
N ASP A 25 3.67 2.11 -4.75
CA ASP A 25 3.44 2.65 -6.10
C ASP A 25 2.36 1.85 -6.82
N ALA A 26 2.41 0.52 -6.71
CA ALA A 26 1.42 -0.35 -7.32
C ALA A 26 0.03 -0.15 -6.70
N MET A 27 -0.03 0.10 -5.39
CA MET A 27 -1.30 0.38 -4.73
C MET A 27 -1.92 1.68 -5.22
N ILE A 28 -1.12 2.73 -5.37
CA ILE A 28 -1.59 4.01 -5.91
C ILE A 28 -2.07 3.84 -7.36
N ASP A 29 -1.30 3.11 -8.17
CA ASP A 29 -1.69 2.82 -9.55
C ASP A 29 -3.02 2.05 -9.61
N THR A 30 -3.25 1.14 -8.68
CA THR A 30 -4.50 0.40 -8.59
C THR A 30 -5.67 1.33 -8.30
N LEU A 31 -5.49 2.29 -7.41
CA LEU A 31 -6.53 3.27 -7.12
C LEU A 31 -6.87 4.11 -8.35
N VAL A 32 -5.87 4.47 -9.14
CA VAL A 32 -6.08 5.22 -10.38
C VAL A 32 -6.84 4.39 -11.41
N THR A 33 -6.43 3.14 -11.63
CA THR A 33 -6.98 2.33 -12.72
C THR A 33 -8.27 1.61 -12.35
N ARG A 34 -8.36 1.08 -11.13
CA ARG A 34 -9.53 0.31 -10.70
C ARG A 34 -10.63 1.21 -10.15
N ASP A 35 -10.26 2.21 -9.34
CA ASP A 35 -11.23 3.05 -8.62
C ASP A 35 -11.42 4.40 -9.28
N ASP A 36 -10.86 4.60 -10.47
CA ASP A 36 -11.05 5.79 -11.31
C ASP A 36 -10.67 7.11 -10.61
N MET A 37 -9.69 7.05 -9.72
CA MET A 37 -9.15 8.25 -9.07
C MET A 37 -8.11 8.90 -9.96
N ASP A 38 -7.99 10.25 -9.90
CA ASP A 38 -6.82 10.87 -10.50
C ASP A 38 -5.59 10.61 -9.61
N ARG A 39 -4.40 10.86 -10.11
CA ARG A 39 -3.16 10.52 -9.41
C ARG A 39 -3.04 11.23 -8.06
N GLU A 40 -3.38 12.50 -8.00
CA GLU A 40 -3.30 13.27 -6.77
C GLU A 40 -4.28 12.74 -5.73
N GLU A 41 -5.51 12.45 -6.15
CA GLU A 41 -6.52 11.87 -5.28
C GLU A 41 -6.09 10.49 -4.76
N ALA A 42 -5.52 9.66 -5.63
CA ALA A 42 -5.05 8.33 -5.26
C ALA A 42 -3.92 8.41 -4.23
N GLU A 43 -2.99 9.35 -4.41
CA GLU A 43 -1.90 9.54 -3.45
C GLU A 43 -2.42 10.01 -2.10
N GLU A 44 -3.36 10.94 -2.06
CA GLU A 44 -3.97 11.38 -0.80
C GLU A 44 -4.72 10.25 -0.12
N TYR A 45 -5.48 9.47 -0.89
CA TYR A 45 -6.20 8.32 -0.35
C TYR A 45 -5.22 7.32 0.29
N PHE A 46 -4.12 7.04 -0.40
CA PHE A 46 -3.09 6.14 0.12
C PHE A 46 -2.56 6.62 1.47
N TRP A 47 -2.14 7.88 1.54
CA TRP A 47 -1.53 8.41 2.76
C TRP A 47 -2.50 8.47 3.94
N TYR A 48 -3.74 8.88 3.71
CA TYR A 48 -4.69 9.07 4.81
C TYR A 48 -5.45 7.80 5.19
N ASN A 49 -5.74 6.94 4.25
CA ASN A 49 -6.62 5.79 4.49
C ASN A 49 -5.91 4.44 4.50
N ILE A 50 -4.75 4.35 3.88
CA ILE A 50 -3.99 3.11 3.81
C ILE A 50 -2.78 3.19 4.73
N ASP A 51 -1.84 4.07 4.43
CA ASP A 51 -0.64 4.20 5.24
C ASP A 51 -0.94 4.71 6.65
N GLY A 52 -1.93 5.58 6.79
CA GLY A 52 -2.33 6.12 8.09
C GLY A 52 -3.10 5.16 8.98
N ALA A 53 -3.51 4.00 8.48
CA ALA A 53 -4.32 3.04 9.23
C ALA A 53 -3.42 2.12 10.06
N TYR A 54 -3.23 2.46 11.33
CA TYR A 54 -2.44 1.62 12.24
C TYR A 54 -3.30 0.49 12.80
N MET A 55 -2.83 -0.75 12.66
CA MET A 55 -3.56 -1.96 13.08
C MET A 55 -2.77 -2.79 14.07
N GLY A 56 -1.95 -2.17 14.90
CA GLY A 56 -1.12 -2.87 15.88
C GLY A 56 0.25 -3.24 15.31
N GLU A 57 0.91 -4.19 15.97
CA GLU A 57 2.26 -4.59 15.59
C GLU A 57 2.33 -5.31 14.25
N ASP A 58 1.21 -5.85 13.78
CA ASP A 58 1.13 -6.57 12.52
C ASP A 58 0.72 -5.68 11.34
N THR A 59 0.69 -4.37 11.55
CA THR A 59 0.36 -3.40 10.48
C THR A 59 1.26 -3.62 9.27
N PRO A 60 0.71 -3.70 8.05
CA PRO A 60 1.52 -3.87 6.85
C PRO A 60 2.53 -2.75 6.65
N ILE A 61 3.60 -3.07 5.94
CA ILE A 61 4.65 -2.13 5.56
C ILE A 61 4.43 -1.75 4.09
N TYR A 62 4.53 -0.46 3.80
CA TYR A 62 4.36 0.05 2.44
C TYR A 62 5.67 0.65 1.98
N VAL A 63 6.18 0.17 0.83
CA VAL A 63 7.48 0.60 0.29
C VAL A 63 7.31 1.20 -1.10
N PHE A 64 8.10 2.23 -1.37
CA PHE A 64 8.14 2.87 -2.68
C PHE A 64 9.38 2.38 -3.41
N LEU A 65 9.19 1.52 -4.40
CA LEU A 65 10.30 0.89 -5.13
C LEU A 65 10.88 1.79 -6.21
N ASN A 66 10.11 2.77 -6.66
CA ASN A 66 10.48 3.65 -7.77
C ASN A 66 10.88 5.05 -7.32
N TYR A 67 11.32 5.21 -6.09
CA TYR A 67 11.75 6.53 -5.64
C TYR A 67 13.06 6.93 -6.31
N GLU A 68 13.22 8.24 -6.54
CA GLU A 68 14.47 8.80 -7.06
C GLU A 68 15.23 9.51 -5.94
N ARG A 69 16.55 9.47 -6.03
CA ARG A 69 17.42 10.12 -5.07
C ARG A 69 17.87 11.47 -5.58
#